data_f68a1207cca66baf0d400bfe02cdbaf6
#
_entry.id   f68a1207cca66baf0d400bfe02cdbaf6
#
_cell.length_a   1.000
_cell.length_b   1.000
_cell.length_c   1.000
_cell.angle_alpha   90.00
_cell.angle_beta   90.00
_cell.angle_gamma   90.00
#
_symmetry.space_group_name_H-M   'P 1'
#
loop_
_entity.id
_entity.type
_entity.pdbx_description
1 polymer ?
#
loop_
_entity_poly.entity_id
_entity_poly.type
_entity_poly.pdbx_seq_one_letter_code
_entity_poly.pdbx_strand_id
1 'polypeptide(L)'
;MSRQRQIIGKEGEEIARRYLEKRGYKIICANYRTRHGEIDLIAKDGPTLVFIEVKTRTQEKFGSPFDALTARKCMNISKVALHYLITHGGTEQPARFDVVSVRPGERVEVEIVQNAFELNT
;
A
#
# COMPACT_ATOMS: atom_id res chain seq x y z
N MET A 1 -1.07 16.27 13.29
CA MET A 1 -1.39 14.86 13.50
C MET A 1 -0.96 14.45 14.90
N SER A 2 -1.79 13.74 15.63
CA SER A 2 -1.45 13.32 16.99
C SER A 2 -0.40 12.23 16.97
N ARG A 3 0.40 12.16 18.03
CA ARG A 3 1.38 11.10 18.20
C ARG A 3 0.74 9.71 18.18
N GLN A 4 -0.44 9.59 18.75
CA GLN A 4 -1.19 8.34 18.77
C GLN A 4 -1.54 7.85 17.36
N ARG A 5 -1.91 8.74 16.46
CA ARG A 5 -2.19 8.38 15.07
C ARG A 5 -0.95 7.85 14.35
N GLN A 6 0.20 8.45 14.63
CA GLN A 6 1.45 7.98 14.04
C GLN A 6 1.81 6.58 14.51
N ILE A 7 1.61 6.29 15.78
CA ILE A 7 1.87 4.96 16.36
C ILE A 7 0.93 3.92 15.73
N ILE A 8 -0.35 4.24 15.62
CA ILE A 8 -1.35 3.35 15.02
C ILE A 8 -1.03 3.10 13.55
N GLY A 9 -0.62 4.12 12.80
CA GLY A 9 -0.24 3.98 11.41
C GLY A 9 0.96 3.04 11.24
N LYS A 10 1.99 3.19 12.06
CA LYS A 10 3.16 2.33 12.02
C LYS A 10 2.83 0.90 12.41
N GLU A 11 1.98 0.71 13.40
CA GLU A 11 1.50 -0.59 13.80
C GLU A 11 0.74 -1.27 12.67
N GLY A 12 -0.12 -0.52 11.98
CA GLY A 12 -0.87 -1.03 10.83
C GLY A 12 0.04 -1.44 9.69
N GLU A 13 1.08 -0.65 9.38
CA GLU A 13 2.04 -1.00 8.34
C GLU A 13 2.82 -2.28 8.70
N GLU A 14 3.20 -2.43 9.95
CA GLU A 14 3.91 -3.63 10.40
C GLU A 14 3.02 -4.88 10.32
N ILE A 15 1.76 -4.74 10.70
CA ILE A 15 0.78 -5.84 10.59
C ILE A 15 0.60 -6.22 9.10
N ALA A 16 0.43 -5.22 8.23
CA ALA A 16 0.29 -5.45 6.80
C ALA A 16 1.51 -6.17 6.24
N ARG A 17 2.71 -5.72 6.61
CA ARG A 17 3.95 -6.32 6.16
C ARG A 17 4.03 -7.80 6.52
N ARG A 18 3.77 -8.14 7.79
CA ARG A 18 3.80 -9.53 8.25
C ARG A 18 2.76 -10.39 7.55
N TYR A 19 1.56 -9.84 7.36
CA TYR A 19 0.49 -10.52 6.66
C TYR A 19 0.90 -10.87 5.22
N LEU A 20 1.47 -9.89 4.54
CA LEU A 20 1.92 -10.07 3.16
C LEU A 20 3.07 -11.07 3.05
N GLU A 21 4.03 -11.00 3.96
CA GLU A 21 5.14 -11.94 3.98
C GLU A 21 4.67 -13.38 4.18
N LYS A 22 3.68 -13.60 5.03
CA LYS A 22 3.09 -14.92 5.23
C LYS A 22 2.37 -15.43 3.98
N ARG A 23 1.90 -14.53 3.13
CA ARG A 23 1.24 -14.89 1.87
C ARG A 23 2.24 -15.03 0.71
N GLY A 24 3.52 -14.94 0.99
CA GLY A 24 4.55 -15.13 -0.01
C GLY A 24 5.04 -13.87 -0.70
N TYR A 25 4.57 -12.70 -0.30
CA TYR A 25 5.08 -11.44 -0.84
C TYR A 25 6.48 -11.19 -0.27
N LYS A 26 7.37 -10.74 -1.13
CA LYS A 26 8.71 -10.34 -0.71
C LYS A 26 8.74 -8.81 -0.62
N ILE A 27 8.85 -8.29 0.60
CA ILE A 27 8.90 -6.84 0.82
C ILE A 27 10.25 -6.30 0.35
N ILE A 28 10.21 -5.29 -0.52
CA ILE A 28 11.39 -4.65 -1.07
C ILE A 28 11.75 -3.41 -0.27
N CYS A 29 10.78 -2.53 -0.05
CA CYS A 29 11.01 -1.35 0.77
C CYS A 29 9.70 -0.81 1.33
N ALA A 30 9.83 0.08 2.31
CA ALA A 30 8.70 0.76 2.94
C ALA A 30 8.87 2.27 2.80
N ASN A 31 7.75 2.97 2.76
CA ASN A 31 7.71 4.43 2.77
C ASN A 31 8.54 5.07 1.67
N TYR A 32 8.32 4.63 0.44
CA TYR A 32 9.01 5.18 -0.72
C TYR A 32 8.38 6.53 -1.09
N ARG A 33 9.17 7.58 -1.00
CA ARG A 33 8.68 8.96 -1.18
C ARG A 33 9.27 9.65 -2.38
N THR A 34 8.43 10.44 -3.05
CA THR A 34 8.86 11.43 -4.02
C THR A 34 8.09 12.72 -3.74
N ARG A 35 8.35 13.76 -4.52
CA ARG A 35 7.59 15.01 -4.39
C ARG A 35 6.08 14.83 -4.67
N HIS A 36 5.70 13.74 -5.32
CA HIS A 36 4.30 13.47 -5.66
C HIS A 36 3.54 12.72 -4.57
N GLY A 37 4.23 12.20 -3.58
CA GLY A 37 3.60 11.46 -2.51
C GLY A 37 4.43 10.27 -2.04
N GLU A 38 3.76 9.33 -1.41
CA GLU A 38 4.39 8.18 -0.77
C GLU A 38 3.66 6.90 -1.12
N ILE A 39 4.41 5.83 -1.28
CA ILE A 39 3.88 4.47 -1.35
C ILE A 39 4.30 3.76 -0.07
N ASP A 40 3.33 3.19 0.64
CA ASP A 40 3.57 2.60 1.97
C ASP A 40 4.49 1.39 1.92
N LEU A 41 4.24 0.48 0.98
CA LEU A 41 5.07 -0.71 0.80
C LEU A 41 5.25 -1.00 -0.68
N ILE A 42 6.44 -1.47 -1.04
CA ILE A 42 6.71 -2.02 -2.36
C ILE A 42 7.19 -3.45 -2.17
N ALA A 43 6.58 -4.37 -2.89
CA ALA A 43 6.84 -5.80 -2.72
C ALA A 43 6.87 -6.53 -4.06
N LYS A 44 7.28 -7.78 -4.02
CA LYS A 44 7.18 -8.71 -5.15
C LYS A 44 6.23 -9.83 -4.80
N ASP A 45 5.32 -10.11 -5.71
CA ASP A 45 4.46 -11.28 -5.66
C ASP A 45 4.79 -12.12 -6.90
N GLY A 46 5.69 -13.10 -6.73
CA GLY A 46 6.26 -13.79 -7.87
C GLY A 46 7.01 -12.81 -8.78
N PRO A 47 6.70 -12.77 -10.08
CA PRO A 47 7.35 -11.83 -11.01
C PRO A 47 6.75 -10.43 -10.97
N THR A 48 5.62 -10.23 -10.27
CA THR A 48 4.88 -8.98 -10.30
C THR A 48 5.35 -8.04 -9.19
N LEU A 49 5.68 -6.82 -9.57
CA LEU A 49 5.99 -5.74 -8.63
C LEU A 49 4.67 -5.17 -8.11
N VAL A 50 4.54 -5.06 -6.80
CA VAL A 50 3.29 -4.63 -6.17
C VAL A 50 3.52 -3.37 -5.37
N PHE A 51 2.75 -2.33 -5.69
CA PHE A 51 2.73 -1.08 -4.94
C PHE A 51 1.53 -1.11 -4.01
N ILE A 52 1.76 -0.92 -2.72
CA ILE A 52 0.75 -1.20 -1.70
C ILE A 52 0.46 0.03 -0.89
N GLU A 53 -0.83 0.38 -0.80
CA GLU A 53 -1.36 1.38 0.11
C GLU A 53 -1.91 0.65 1.32
N VAL A 54 -1.45 1.04 2.51
CA VAL A 54 -1.93 0.48 3.77
C VAL A 54 -2.90 1.45 4.41
N LYS A 55 -4.10 0.98 4.68
CA LYS A 55 -5.14 1.77 5.35
C LYS A 55 -5.42 1.17 6.71
N THR A 56 -5.10 1.91 7.76
CA THR A 56 -5.37 1.49 9.14
C THR A 56 -6.69 2.07 9.60
N ARG A 57 -7.55 1.22 10.12
CA ARG A 57 -8.88 1.61 10.60
C ARG A 57 -8.98 1.28 12.07
N THR A 58 -9.26 2.28 12.89
CA THR A 58 -9.35 2.13 14.35
C THR A 58 -10.77 2.06 14.87
N GLN A 59 -11.75 2.36 14.02
CA GLN A 59 -13.17 2.34 14.38
C GLN A 59 -13.94 1.48 13.39
N GLU A 60 -15.08 0.96 13.85
CA GLU A 60 -16.02 0.29 12.96
C GLU A 60 -16.70 1.33 12.09
N LYS A 61 -15.98 1.78 11.08
CA LYS A 61 -16.58 2.61 10.06
C LYS A 61 -16.99 1.74 8.90
N PHE A 62 -18.16 2.02 8.43
CA PHE A 62 -18.67 1.44 7.21
C PHE A 62 -17.84 1.96 6.05
N GLY A 63 -17.58 1.13 5.10
CA GLY A 63 -16.87 1.52 3.92
C GLY A 63 -15.92 0.44 3.45
N SER A 64 -15.63 0.51 2.18
CA SER A 64 -14.71 -0.38 1.48
C SER A 64 -13.27 0.13 1.65
N PRO A 65 -12.26 -0.74 1.52
CA PRO A 65 -10.88 -0.29 1.36
C PRO A 65 -10.69 0.72 0.23
N PHE A 66 -11.57 0.70 -0.77
CA PHE A 66 -11.54 1.65 -1.88
C PHE A 66 -11.92 3.08 -1.50
N ASP A 67 -12.59 3.29 -0.37
CA ASP A 67 -13.07 4.63 0.02
C ASP A 67 -11.93 5.63 0.21
N ALA A 68 -10.72 5.15 0.45
CA ALA A 68 -9.54 5.98 0.58
C ALA A 68 -8.92 6.35 -0.76
N LEU A 69 -9.36 5.72 -1.86
CA LEU A 69 -8.76 5.89 -3.18
C LEU A 69 -9.52 6.91 -4.00
N THR A 70 -9.21 8.19 -3.82
CA THR A 70 -9.71 9.24 -4.72
C THR A 70 -8.93 9.19 -6.03
N ALA A 71 -9.51 9.77 -7.09
CA ALA A 71 -8.82 9.89 -8.38
C ALA A 71 -7.48 10.61 -8.23
N ARG A 72 -7.45 11.66 -7.42
CA ARG A 72 -6.22 12.42 -7.16
C ARG A 72 -5.17 11.56 -6.48
N LYS A 73 -5.57 10.77 -5.49
CA LYS A 73 -4.65 9.89 -4.79
C LYS A 73 -4.09 8.81 -5.72
N CYS A 74 -4.95 8.21 -6.54
CA CYS A 74 -4.51 7.23 -7.53
C CYS A 74 -3.51 7.83 -8.51
N MET A 75 -3.76 9.05 -8.97
CA MET A 75 -2.84 9.76 -9.86
C MET A 75 -1.49 10.00 -9.18
N ASN A 76 -1.48 10.47 -7.94
CA ASN A 76 -0.24 10.74 -7.22
C ASN A 76 0.56 9.46 -6.96
N ILE A 77 -0.11 8.40 -6.54
CA ILE A 77 0.54 7.10 -6.33
C ILE A 77 1.10 6.57 -7.65
N SER A 78 0.37 6.75 -8.76
CA SER A 78 0.83 6.33 -10.08
C SER A 78 2.13 7.05 -10.48
N LYS A 79 2.24 8.35 -10.17
CA LYS A 79 3.46 9.10 -10.44
C LYS A 79 4.64 8.60 -9.62
N VAL A 80 4.41 8.28 -8.35
CA VAL A 80 5.45 7.72 -7.47
C VAL A 80 5.88 6.35 -7.98
N ALA A 81 4.92 5.51 -8.36
CA ALA A 81 5.20 4.18 -8.90
C ALA A 81 5.99 4.26 -10.21
N LEU A 82 5.62 5.18 -11.09
CA LEU A 82 6.34 5.37 -12.35
C LEU A 82 7.78 5.78 -12.10
N HIS A 83 8.02 6.67 -11.14
CA HIS A 83 9.36 7.07 -10.76
C HIS A 83 10.17 5.83 -10.28
N TYR A 84 9.57 4.99 -9.46
CA TYR A 84 10.22 3.77 -9.00
C TYR A 84 10.55 2.85 -10.18
N LEU A 85 9.60 2.62 -11.07
CA LEU A 85 9.80 1.75 -12.22
C LEU A 85 10.95 2.24 -13.12
N ILE A 86 10.96 3.53 -13.41
CA ILE A 86 12.01 4.13 -14.27
C ILE A 86 13.40 3.95 -13.64
N THR A 87 13.49 4.10 -12.32
CA THR A 87 14.78 4.04 -11.63
C THR A 87 15.17 2.63 -11.19
N HIS A 88 14.28 1.64 -11.28
CA HIS A 88 14.51 0.28 -10.76
C HIS A 88 14.05 -0.79 -11.76
N GLY A 89 14.63 -0.81 -12.93
CA GLY A 89 14.43 -1.89 -13.88
C GLY A 89 13.51 -1.62 -15.07
N GLY A 90 12.89 -0.44 -15.11
CA GLY A 90 12.11 -0.01 -16.27
C GLY A 90 10.61 -0.26 -16.17
N THR A 91 9.88 0.35 -17.10
CA THR A 91 8.42 0.37 -17.10
C THR A 91 7.77 -0.88 -17.70
N GLU A 92 8.56 -1.79 -18.23
CA GLU A 92 8.05 -3.02 -18.84
C GLU A 92 7.84 -4.15 -17.83
N GLN A 93 8.23 -3.95 -16.58
CA GLN A 93 8.00 -4.93 -15.52
C GLN A 93 6.51 -5.10 -15.26
N PRO A 94 6.02 -6.35 -15.04
CA PRO A 94 4.65 -6.50 -14.57
C PRO A 94 4.50 -5.84 -13.21
N ALA A 95 3.45 -5.05 -13.07
CA ALA A 95 3.20 -4.28 -11.85
C ALA A 95 1.70 -4.15 -11.60
N ARG A 96 1.35 -4.04 -10.32
CA ARG A 96 -0.04 -3.79 -9.94
C ARG A 96 -0.09 -2.98 -8.64
N PHE A 97 -1.28 -2.44 -8.34
CA PHE A 97 -1.54 -1.69 -7.11
C PHE A 97 -2.49 -2.47 -6.22
N ASP A 98 -2.09 -2.70 -4.98
CA ASP A 98 -2.92 -3.37 -3.98
C ASP A 98 -3.23 -2.41 -2.83
N VAL A 99 -4.37 -2.62 -2.20
CA VAL A 99 -4.72 -1.92 -0.96
C VAL A 99 -4.87 -2.96 0.14
N VAL A 100 -4.21 -2.69 1.27
CA VAL A 100 -4.33 -3.53 2.46
C VAL A 100 -5.00 -2.70 3.54
N SER A 101 -6.14 -3.18 4.02
CA SER A 101 -6.87 -2.56 5.12
C SER A 101 -6.58 -3.33 6.38
N VAL A 102 -6.13 -2.63 7.42
CA VAL A 102 -5.77 -3.23 8.70
C VAL A 102 -6.64 -2.63 9.80
N ARG A 103 -7.26 -3.49 10.59
CA ARG A 103 -7.97 -3.10 11.79
C ARG A 103 -7.25 -3.72 12.99
N PRO A 104 -6.38 -2.94 13.67
CA PRO A 104 -5.71 -3.45 14.88
C PRO A 104 -6.70 -3.53 16.05
N GLY A 105 -6.35 -4.32 17.05
CA GLY A 105 -7.18 -4.49 18.22
C GLY A 105 -6.98 -5.89 18.81
N GLU A 106 -7.88 -6.31 19.69
CA GLU A 106 -7.83 -7.66 20.27
C GLU A 106 -7.91 -8.73 19.20
N ARG A 107 -8.72 -8.50 18.18
CA ARG A 107 -8.78 -9.36 17.01
C ARG A 107 -8.35 -8.52 15.80
N VAL A 108 -7.14 -8.78 15.34
CA VAL A 108 -6.60 -8.10 14.17
C VAL A 108 -7.29 -8.62 12.92
N GLU A 109 -7.83 -7.71 12.11
CA GLU A 109 -8.45 -8.05 10.84
C GLU A 109 -7.67 -7.40 9.72
N VAL A 110 -7.34 -8.17 8.68
CA VAL A 110 -6.63 -7.68 7.50
C VAL A 110 -7.42 -8.08 6.27
N GLU A 111 -7.65 -7.10 5.41
CA GLU A 111 -8.31 -7.32 4.13
C GLU A 111 -7.42 -6.78 3.03
N ILE A 112 -7.20 -7.57 1.98
CA ILE A 112 -6.40 -7.16 0.85
C ILE A 112 -7.26 -7.08 -0.40
N VAL A 113 -7.11 -5.99 -1.14
CA VAL A 113 -7.73 -5.83 -2.46
C VAL A 113 -6.61 -5.76 -3.46
N GLN A 114 -6.45 -6.82 -4.24
CA GLN A 114 -5.44 -6.88 -5.28
C GLN A 114 -5.91 -6.15 -6.52
N ASN A 115 -4.97 -5.52 -7.21
CA ASN A 115 -5.23 -4.81 -8.45
C ASN A 115 -6.35 -3.77 -8.27
N ALA A 116 -6.21 -2.96 -7.23
CA ALA A 116 -7.25 -2.03 -6.79
C ALA A 116 -7.52 -0.90 -7.79
N PHE A 117 -6.52 -0.53 -8.58
CA PHE A 117 -6.66 0.44 -9.66
C PHE A 117 -5.52 0.27 -10.66
N GLU A 118 -5.67 0.86 -11.84
CA GLU A 118 -4.65 0.79 -12.89
C GLU A 118 -3.72 2.00 -12.84
N LEU A 119 -2.50 1.81 -13.36
CA LEU A 119 -1.53 2.88 -13.48
C LEU A 119 -2.11 4.01 -14.33
N ASN A 120 -2.15 5.19 -13.76
CA ASN A 120 -2.72 6.37 -14.39
C ASN A 120 -1.59 7.29 -14.83
N THR A 121 -1.20 7.17 -16.09
CA THR A 121 -0.09 7.94 -16.67
C THR A 121 -0.58 9.06 -17.58
#